data_fd9d9878fd7179f8a115023726610af9
#
_entry.id   fd9d9878fd7179f8a115023726610af9
#
_cell.length_a   1.000
_cell.length_b   1.000
_cell.length_c   1.000
_cell.angle_alpha   90.00
_cell.angle_beta   90.00
_cell.angle_gamma   90.00
#
_symmetry.space_group_name_H-M   'P 1'
#
loop_
_entity.id
_entity.type
_entity.pdbx_description
1 polymer ?
#
loop_
_entity_poly.entity_id
_entity_poly.type
_entity_poly.pdbx_seq_one_letter_code
_entity_poly.pdbx_strand_id
1 'polypeptide(L)'
;MHGTVSLRLTDSPARDEIARHAVIVLAVRVGMPPVAADRAGTAVGAAVRACRGGVVTMTAVIDGESVEIAIEGGDDAWRAEWTAALGAFGALAQAGCLTLSLRRTPLRAL
;
A
#
# COMPACT_ATOMS: atom_id res chain seq x y z
N MET A 1 -4.45 16.34 -9.89
CA MET A 1 -4.24 15.26 -10.89
C MET A 1 -4.94 14.01 -10.41
N HIS A 2 -5.68 13.40 -11.28
CA HIS A 2 -6.37 12.15 -11.01
C HIS A 2 -5.77 11.04 -11.86
N GLY A 3 -5.71 9.86 -11.32
CA GLY A 3 -5.23 8.73 -12.07
C GLY A 3 -5.43 7.43 -11.31
N THR A 4 -5.42 6.33 -12.04
CA THR A 4 -5.52 5.00 -11.48
C THR A 4 -4.37 4.17 -12.01
N VAL A 5 -3.66 3.51 -11.11
CA VAL A 5 -2.56 2.59 -11.45
C VAL A 5 -2.91 1.23 -10.86
N SER A 6 -2.78 0.20 -11.67
CA SER A 6 -3.03 -1.16 -11.22
C SER A 6 -1.80 -2.03 -11.48
N LEU A 7 -1.37 -2.76 -10.47
CA LEU A 7 -0.26 -3.69 -10.55
C LEU A 7 -0.74 -5.08 -10.16
N ARG A 8 -0.52 -6.03 -11.04
CA ARG A 8 -0.77 -7.42 -10.76
C ARG A 8 0.56 -8.11 -10.50
N LEU A 9 0.77 -8.51 -9.25
CA LEU A 9 2.01 -9.11 -8.80
C LEU A 9 1.85 -10.63 -8.74
N THR A 10 2.57 -11.32 -9.61
CA THR A 10 2.60 -12.78 -9.60
C THR A 10 3.44 -13.27 -8.42
N ASP A 11 3.39 -14.55 -8.13
CA ASP A 11 4.18 -15.17 -7.05
C ASP A 11 5.65 -15.26 -7.47
N SER A 12 6.28 -14.11 -7.53
CA SER A 12 7.67 -13.93 -7.93
C SER A 12 8.50 -13.53 -6.72
N PRO A 13 9.78 -13.94 -6.64
CA PRO A 13 10.67 -13.50 -5.55
C PRO A 13 10.84 -11.99 -5.46
N ALA A 14 10.62 -11.26 -6.57
CA ALA A 14 10.80 -9.81 -6.63
C ALA A 14 9.53 -9.01 -6.36
N ARG A 15 8.40 -9.65 -6.08
CA ARG A 15 7.13 -8.92 -5.98
C ARG A 15 7.08 -7.90 -4.84
N ASP A 16 7.74 -8.19 -3.73
CA ASP A 16 7.84 -7.27 -2.60
C ASP A 16 8.63 -6.01 -2.96
N GLU A 17 9.72 -6.16 -3.71
CA GLU A 17 10.51 -5.03 -4.20
C GLU A 17 9.72 -4.18 -5.18
N ILE A 18 8.97 -4.80 -6.09
CA ILE A 18 8.12 -4.09 -7.04
C ILE A 18 7.06 -3.28 -6.30
N ALA A 19 6.39 -3.89 -5.31
CA ALA A 19 5.41 -3.22 -4.48
C ALA A 19 6.02 -2.05 -3.72
N ARG A 20 7.17 -2.25 -3.11
CA ARG A 20 7.89 -1.21 -2.37
C ARG A 20 8.21 -0.01 -3.24
N HIS A 21 8.80 -0.25 -4.40
CA HIS A 21 9.13 0.83 -5.33
C HIS A 21 7.90 1.58 -5.83
N ALA A 22 6.85 0.85 -6.17
CA ALA A 22 5.61 1.48 -6.63
C ALA A 22 5.01 2.40 -5.57
N VAL A 23 4.96 1.96 -4.31
CA VAL A 23 4.44 2.76 -3.21
C VAL A 23 5.30 4.01 -2.97
N ILE A 24 6.63 3.87 -2.99
CA ILE A 24 7.53 5.02 -2.82
C ILE A 24 7.30 6.06 -3.90
N VAL A 25 7.22 5.64 -5.15
CA VAL A 25 7.00 6.56 -6.28
C VAL A 25 5.66 7.29 -6.14
N LEU A 26 4.61 6.56 -5.81
CA LEU A 26 3.27 7.14 -5.63
C LEU A 26 3.24 8.10 -4.44
N ALA A 27 3.85 7.74 -3.33
CA ALA A 27 3.92 8.57 -2.14
C ALA A 27 4.65 9.87 -2.40
N VAL A 28 5.81 9.82 -3.07
CA VAL A 28 6.57 11.02 -3.44
C VAL A 28 5.77 11.88 -4.41
N ARG A 29 5.06 11.26 -5.34
CA ARG A 29 4.26 11.98 -6.33
C ARG A 29 3.12 12.79 -5.69
N VAL A 30 2.53 12.31 -4.61
CA VAL A 30 1.51 13.07 -3.88
C VAL A 30 2.09 14.03 -2.84
N GLY A 31 3.40 14.12 -2.77
CA GLY A 31 4.09 15.11 -1.95
C GLY A 31 4.49 14.64 -0.55
N MET A 32 4.49 13.34 -0.28
CA MET A 32 5.01 12.86 1.00
C MET A 32 6.51 13.12 1.10
N PRO A 33 7.02 13.45 2.30
CA PRO A 33 8.45 13.54 2.51
C PRO A 33 9.14 12.20 2.18
N PRO A 34 10.37 12.22 1.62
CA PRO A 34 11.07 11.00 1.20
C PRO A 34 11.20 9.93 2.29
N VAL A 35 11.45 10.34 3.53
CA VAL A 35 11.58 9.39 4.65
C VAL A 35 10.24 8.69 4.94
N ALA A 36 9.14 9.45 4.92
CA ALA A 36 7.81 8.89 5.12
C ALA A 36 7.40 7.97 3.97
N ALA A 37 7.73 8.37 2.74
CA ALA A 37 7.48 7.55 1.55
C ALA A 37 8.24 6.21 1.63
N ASP A 38 9.50 6.25 2.04
CA ASP A 38 10.31 5.03 2.21
C ASP A 38 9.71 4.10 3.27
N ARG A 39 9.24 4.65 4.38
CA ARG A 39 8.59 3.86 5.43
C ARG A 39 7.32 3.19 4.92
N ALA A 40 6.51 3.93 4.19
CA ALA A 40 5.28 3.38 3.61
C ALA A 40 5.59 2.25 2.63
N GLY A 41 6.55 2.46 1.73
CA GLY A 41 6.98 1.45 0.77
C GLY A 41 7.53 0.20 1.43
N THR A 42 8.39 0.36 2.42
CA THR A 42 8.96 -0.75 3.17
C THR A 42 7.88 -1.57 3.89
N ALA A 43 6.92 -0.89 4.50
CA ALA A 43 5.82 -1.55 5.20
C ALA A 43 4.92 -2.33 4.24
N VAL A 44 4.56 -1.75 3.11
CA VAL A 44 3.74 -2.43 2.10
C VAL A 44 4.50 -3.59 1.46
N GLY A 45 5.78 -3.40 1.16
CA GLY A 45 6.63 -4.47 0.65
C GLY A 45 6.67 -5.67 1.61
N ALA A 46 6.80 -5.41 2.90
CA ALA A 46 6.78 -6.47 3.92
C ALA A 46 5.44 -7.21 3.95
N ALA A 47 4.32 -6.49 3.80
CA ALA A 47 3.00 -7.09 3.75
C ALA A 47 2.84 -8.00 2.52
N VAL A 48 3.28 -7.52 1.36
CA VAL A 48 3.24 -8.31 0.13
C VAL A 48 4.12 -9.55 0.24
N ARG A 49 5.30 -9.41 0.81
CA ARG A 49 6.20 -10.54 1.04
C ARG A 49 5.58 -11.61 1.94
N ALA A 50 4.86 -11.18 2.96
CA ALA A 50 4.20 -12.09 3.90
C ALA A 50 2.93 -12.73 3.33
N CYS A 51 2.38 -12.20 2.26
CA CYS A 51 1.20 -12.74 1.61
C CYS A 51 1.55 -14.05 0.92
N ARG A 52 0.91 -15.12 1.34
CA ARG A 52 1.19 -16.46 0.81
C ARG A 52 0.25 -16.82 -0.31
N GLY A 53 0.84 -17.40 -1.35
CA GLY A 53 0.11 -18.00 -2.48
C GLY A 53 -0.49 -16.98 -3.43
N GLY A 54 -0.48 -17.32 -4.70
CA GLY A 54 -1.24 -16.65 -5.70
C GLY A 54 -0.77 -15.26 -6.11
N VAL A 55 -1.70 -14.54 -6.65
CA VAL A 55 -1.49 -13.21 -7.21
C VAL A 55 -1.96 -12.16 -6.22
N VAL A 56 -1.16 -11.12 -6.05
CA VAL A 56 -1.54 -9.91 -5.30
C VAL A 56 -1.81 -8.81 -6.32
N THR A 57 -2.96 -8.19 -6.22
CA THR A 57 -3.30 -7.05 -7.08
C THR A 57 -3.31 -5.78 -6.24
N MET A 58 -2.53 -4.80 -6.64
CA MET A 58 -2.52 -3.47 -6.03
C MET A 58 -3.17 -2.49 -6.99
N THR A 59 -4.16 -1.76 -6.52
CA THR A 59 -4.77 -0.68 -7.28
C THR A 59 -4.61 0.61 -6.50
N ALA A 60 -4.04 1.61 -7.15
CA ALA A 60 -3.83 2.93 -6.55
C ALA A 60 -4.68 3.95 -7.29
N VAL A 61 -5.45 4.73 -6.54
CA VAL A 61 -6.22 5.85 -7.07
C VAL A 61 -5.59 7.13 -6.53
N ILE A 62 -5.09 7.94 -7.46
CA ILE A 62 -4.42 9.20 -7.14
C ILE A 62 -5.45 10.33 -7.21
N ASP A 63 -5.55 11.10 -6.16
CA ASP A 63 -6.45 12.25 -6.07
C ASP A 63 -5.73 13.42 -5.40
N GLY A 64 -5.16 14.29 -6.25
CA GLY A 64 -4.48 15.49 -5.75
C GLY A 64 -3.32 15.18 -4.82
N GLU A 65 -3.51 15.37 -3.53
CA GLU A 65 -2.49 15.22 -2.49
C GLU A 65 -2.56 13.88 -1.76
N SER A 66 -3.37 12.95 -2.28
CA SER A 66 -3.52 11.64 -1.66
C SER A 66 -3.51 10.53 -2.68
N VAL A 67 -3.15 9.35 -2.23
CA VAL A 67 -3.31 8.12 -2.99
C VAL A 67 -3.94 7.06 -2.09
N GLU A 68 -5.03 6.46 -2.59
CA GLU A 68 -5.69 5.34 -1.93
C GLU A 68 -5.19 4.06 -2.59
N ILE A 69 -4.67 3.15 -1.79
CA ILE A 69 -4.13 1.88 -2.28
C ILE A 69 -4.98 0.74 -1.77
N ALA A 70 -5.47 -0.09 -2.68
CA ALA A 70 -6.17 -1.32 -2.34
C ALA A 70 -5.28 -2.51 -2.71
N ILE A 71 -5.10 -3.43 -1.77
CA ILE A 71 -4.31 -4.64 -1.97
C ILE A 71 -5.24 -5.83 -1.86
N GLU A 72 -5.46 -6.52 -2.96
CA GLU A 72 -6.28 -7.72 -3.03
C GLU A 72 -5.38 -8.95 -3.04
N GLY A 73 -5.73 -9.92 -2.22
CA GLY A 73 -4.96 -11.16 -2.05
C GLY A 73 -4.90 -11.55 -0.59
N GLY A 74 -4.21 -12.65 -0.31
CA GLY A 74 -4.08 -13.14 1.04
C GLY A 74 -5.38 -13.69 1.63
N ASP A 75 -5.29 -14.14 2.86
CA ASP A 75 -6.44 -14.63 3.62
C ASP A 75 -6.86 -13.63 4.70
N ASP A 76 -7.92 -13.98 5.44
CA ASP A 76 -8.43 -13.11 6.50
C ASP A 76 -7.40 -12.85 7.60
N ALA A 77 -6.60 -13.84 7.94
CA ALA A 77 -5.57 -13.71 8.97
C ALA A 77 -4.48 -12.72 8.52
N TRP A 78 -4.05 -12.79 7.28
CA TRP A 78 -3.10 -11.86 6.70
C TRP A 78 -3.66 -10.43 6.71
N ARG A 79 -4.91 -10.25 6.27
CA ARG A 79 -5.54 -8.93 6.25
C ARG A 79 -5.66 -8.35 7.65
N ALA A 80 -6.05 -9.14 8.63
CA ALA A 80 -6.17 -8.68 10.02
C ALA A 80 -4.82 -8.25 10.58
N GLU A 81 -3.79 -9.07 10.39
CA GLU A 81 -2.44 -8.77 10.88
C GLU A 81 -1.88 -7.48 10.26
N TRP A 82 -1.99 -7.35 8.95
CA TRP A 82 -1.38 -6.22 8.26
C TRP A 82 -2.24 -4.95 8.33
N THR A 83 -3.53 -5.06 8.53
CA THR A 83 -4.36 -3.89 8.86
C THR A 83 -3.86 -3.26 10.15
N ALA A 84 -3.56 -4.06 11.16
CA ALA A 84 -3.00 -3.55 12.41
C ALA A 84 -1.59 -2.97 12.20
N ALA A 85 -0.72 -3.70 11.49
CA ALA A 85 0.66 -3.28 11.26
C ALA A 85 0.77 -2.00 10.42
N LEU A 86 -0.17 -1.77 9.50
CA LEU A 86 -0.21 -0.61 8.61
C LEU A 86 -1.16 0.48 9.12
N GLY A 87 -1.57 0.42 10.38
CA GLY A 87 -2.52 1.37 10.96
C GLY A 87 -2.07 2.83 10.86
N ALA A 88 -0.75 3.09 10.92
CA ALA A 88 -0.20 4.43 10.77
C ALA A 88 -0.48 5.05 9.39
N PHE A 89 -0.82 4.22 8.39
CA PHE A 89 -1.18 4.67 7.05
C PHE A 89 -2.68 4.59 6.79
N GLY A 90 -3.49 4.54 7.85
CA GLY A 90 -4.94 4.48 7.74
C GLY A 90 -5.46 3.16 7.16
N ALA A 91 -4.78 2.05 7.42
CA ALA A 91 -5.14 0.76 6.87
C ALA A 91 -6.49 0.26 7.42
N LEU A 92 -7.31 -0.25 6.50
CA LEU A 92 -8.60 -0.85 6.80
C LEU A 92 -8.77 -2.14 6.00
N ALA A 93 -9.40 -3.14 6.60
CA ALA A 93 -9.80 -4.34 5.89
C ALA A 93 -11.23 -4.19 5.39
N GLN A 94 -11.45 -4.36 4.09
CA GLN A 94 -12.76 -4.24 3.47
C GLN A 94 -12.93 -5.33 2.42
N ALA A 95 -14.05 -6.04 2.47
CA ALA A 95 -14.53 -6.93 1.39
C ALA A 95 -13.43 -7.69 0.63
N GLY A 96 -12.53 -8.35 1.35
CA GLY A 96 -11.47 -9.15 0.73
C GLY A 96 -10.24 -8.36 0.28
N CYS A 97 -10.14 -7.08 0.63
CA CYS A 97 -8.94 -6.30 0.35
C CYS A 97 -8.48 -5.50 1.57
N LEU A 98 -7.21 -5.15 1.54
CA LEU A 98 -6.58 -4.26 2.51
C LEU A 98 -6.41 -2.91 1.82
N THR A 99 -6.97 -1.86 2.40
CA THR A 99 -6.84 -0.50 1.85
C THR A 99 -6.01 0.36 2.77
N LEU A 100 -5.24 1.27 2.18
CA LEU A 100 -4.51 2.28 2.95
C LEU A 100 -4.50 3.60 2.18
N SER A 101 -4.25 4.67 2.93
CA SER A 101 -4.28 6.02 2.40
C SER A 101 -2.95 6.71 2.68
N LEU A 102 -2.31 7.22 1.63
CA LEU A 102 -1.08 7.99 1.74
C LEU A 102 -1.37 9.43 1.37
N ARG A 103 -0.94 10.36 2.22
CA ARG A 103 -1.24 11.77 2.07
C ARG A 103 0.02 12.60 2.15
N ARG A 104 0.01 13.71 1.43
CA ARG A 104 1.07 14.71 1.49
C ARG A 104 1.35 15.17 2.92
N THR A 105 0.29 15.46 3.67
CA THR A 105 0.38 15.83 5.06
C THR A 105 -0.24 14.74 5.90
N PRO A 106 0.53 14.05 6.73
CA PRO A 106 -0.01 13.04 7.63
C PRO A 106 -1.09 13.65 8.51
N LEU A 107 -2.15 12.88 8.78
CA LEU A 107 -3.16 13.29 9.74
C LEU A 107 -2.48 13.50 11.09
N ARG A 108 -2.61 14.70 11.63
CA ARG A 108 -2.14 14.99 12.96
C ARG A 108 -3.30 14.89 13.94
N ALA A 109 -3.08 14.14 15.01
CA ALA A 109 -3.88 14.33 16.19
C ALA A 109 -3.51 15.69 16.79
N LEU A 110 -4.42 16.58 16.80
CA LEU A 110 -4.24 17.88 17.42
C LEU A 110 -4.66 17.83 18.89
#